data_260922eff316dc6278e8e83ff73da641
#
_entry.id   260922eff316dc6278e8e83ff73da641
#
_cell.length_a   1.000
_cell.length_b   1.000
_cell.length_c   1.000
_cell.angle_alpha   90.00
_cell.angle_beta   90.00
_cell.angle_gamma   90.00
#
_symmetry.space_group_name_H-M   'P 1'
#
loop_
_entity.id
_entity.type
_entity.pdbx_description
1 polymer ?
#
loop_
_entity_poly.entity_id
_entity_poly.type
_entity_poly.pdbx_seq_one_letter_code
_entity_poly.pdbx_strand_id
1 'polypeptide(L)'
;AVERIRRDGALPLRGMELIDTDTTLMPEKMRTQTRGKYENVTGIFSTLSGLEFSGYEIHMGKTTVSTGEHQTPLVQLADGRTDGVQRMEKGSETPGVYGSYVHGIFDDGDIAVRIVQALADKKRVSWKPEAGGDYHAFKEQQYDKLAQGLREHLDMEYVYSILQESRISS
;
A
#
# COMPACT_ATOMS: atom_id res chain seq x y z
N ALA A 1 -1.61 -7.32 -22.49
CA ALA A 1 -0.68 -7.04 -21.39
C ALA A 1 0.37 -8.14 -21.34
N VAL A 2 1.58 -7.78 -21.05
CA VAL A 2 2.68 -8.74 -20.85
C VAL A 2 3.31 -8.40 -19.52
N GLU A 3 3.04 -9.22 -18.53
CA GLU A 3 3.71 -9.15 -17.24
C GLU A 3 4.86 -10.16 -17.24
N ARG A 4 6.07 -9.70 -16.96
CA ARG A 4 7.27 -10.53 -16.91
C ARG A 4 8.01 -10.30 -15.60
N ILE A 5 8.46 -11.39 -14.99
CA ILE A 5 9.30 -11.36 -13.80
C ILE A 5 10.63 -11.99 -14.17
N ARG A 6 11.72 -11.26 -13.94
CA ARG A 6 13.08 -11.70 -14.24
C ARG A 6 13.92 -11.72 -12.97
N ARG A 7 14.82 -12.68 -12.91
CA ARG A 7 15.94 -12.72 -11.99
C ARG A 7 17.22 -12.77 -12.81
N ASP A 8 18.28 -12.14 -12.34
CA ASP A 8 19.55 -12.10 -13.06
C ASP A 8 20.00 -13.48 -13.50
N GLY A 9 20.25 -13.66 -14.80
CA GLY A 9 20.65 -14.94 -15.41
C GLY A 9 19.56 -16.00 -15.56
N ALA A 10 18.31 -15.75 -15.14
CA ALA A 10 17.21 -16.70 -15.29
C ALA A 10 16.27 -16.33 -16.46
N LEU A 11 15.57 -17.35 -16.99
CA LEU A 11 14.51 -17.12 -17.97
C LEU A 11 13.36 -16.31 -17.34
N PRO A 12 12.78 -15.34 -18.06
CA PRO A 12 11.67 -14.56 -17.56
C PRO A 12 10.44 -15.45 -17.34
N LEU A 13 9.79 -15.27 -16.21
CA LEU A 13 8.50 -15.88 -15.92
C LEU A 13 7.37 -14.93 -16.37
N ARG A 14 6.27 -15.51 -16.86
CA ARG A 14 5.06 -14.76 -17.14
C ARG A 14 4.29 -14.56 -15.84
N GLY A 15 3.80 -13.33 -15.62
CA GLY A 15 2.88 -13.04 -14.53
C GLY A 15 1.42 -13.28 -14.92
N MET A 16 0.50 -12.71 -14.16
CA MET A 16 -0.95 -12.86 -14.35
C MET A 16 -1.50 -12.10 -15.57
N GLU A 17 -0.68 -11.29 -16.22
CA GLU A 17 -1.03 -10.46 -17.40
C GLU A 17 -2.17 -9.43 -17.14
N LEU A 18 -2.35 -9.07 -15.89
CA LEU A 18 -3.34 -8.06 -15.51
C LEU A 18 -2.88 -6.65 -15.86
N ILE A 19 -1.58 -6.40 -15.80
CA ILE A 19 -0.93 -5.12 -16.10
C ILE A 19 0.24 -5.33 -17.05
N ASP A 20 0.66 -4.29 -17.75
CA ASP A 20 1.78 -4.37 -18.68
C ASP A 20 3.04 -3.88 -17.98
N THR A 21 3.77 -4.81 -17.39
CA THR A 21 4.95 -4.52 -16.56
C THR A 21 6.05 -5.54 -16.78
N ASP A 22 7.28 -5.08 -16.59
CA ASP A 22 8.47 -5.94 -16.52
C ASP A 22 9.15 -5.72 -15.16
N THR A 23 9.23 -6.76 -14.35
CA THR A 23 9.83 -6.71 -13.02
C THR A 23 11.13 -7.50 -12.98
N THR A 24 12.21 -6.85 -12.64
CA THR A 24 13.51 -7.47 -12.40
C THR A 24 13.73 -7.60 -10.90
N LEU A 25 13.96 -8.83 -10.43
CA LEU A 25 14.29 -9.07 -9.02
C LEU A 25 15.74 -8.66 -8.77
N MET A 26 15.93 -7.79 -7.80
CA MET A 26 17.23 -7.29 -7.39
C MET A 26 17.74 -8.07 -6.17
N PRO A 27 19.08 -8.14 -5.95
CA PRO A 27 19.64 -8.81 -4.76
C PRO A 27 19.30 -8.09 -3.47
N GLU A 28 19.13 -6.77 -3.54
CA GLU A 28 18.87 -5.93 -2.38
C GLU A 28 17.37 -5.69 -2.20
N LYS A 29 16.92 -5.80 -0.94
CA LYS A 29 15.55 -5.50 -0.54
C LYS A 29 15.40 -4.02 -0.24
N MET A 30 14.50 -3.35 -0.94
CA MET A 30 14.05 -2.02 -0.58
C MET A 30 13.14 -2.11 0.65
N ARG A 31 13.37 -1.22 1.63
CA ARG A 31 12.51 -1.05 2.80
C ARG A 31 12.52 0.41 3.20
N THR A 32 11.50 1.14 2.81
CA THR A 32 11.42 2.58 2.99
C THR A 32 10.02 3.00 3.37
N GLN A 33 9.90 3.92 4.33
CA GLN A 33 8.65 4.65 4.53
C GLN A 33 8.44 5.59 3.35
N THR A 34 7.22 5.65 2.86
CA THR A 34 6.86 6.50 1.74
C THR A 34 5.57 7.27 2.03
N ARG A 35 5.44 8.41 1.35
CA ARG A 35 4.22 9.21 1.32
C ARG A 35 3.95 9.58 -0.12
N GLY A 36 2.69 9.86 -0.41
CA GLY A 36 2.31 10.28 -1.73
C GLY A 36 0.85 10.69 -1.79
N LYS A 37 0.38 10.88 -3.00
CA LYS A 37 -1.03 11.17 -3.28
C LYS A 37 -1.51 10.36 -4.47
N TYR A 38 -2.78 10.06 -4.48
CA TYR A 38 -3.45 9.54 -5.66
C TYR A 38 -3.54 10.64 -6.72
N GLU A 39 -3.11 10.36 -7.93
CA GLU A 39 -3.10 11.36 -8.99
C GLU A 39 -3.86 10.86 -10.22
N ASN A 40 -4.80 11.71 -10.69
CA ASN A 40 -5.57 11.42 -11.90
C ASN A 40 -6.23 10.03 -11.93
N VAL A 41 -6.72 9.56 -10.79
CA VAL A 41 -7.45 8.30 -10.70
C VAL A 41 -8.77 8.44 -11.45
N THR A 42 -9.06 7.49 -12.32
CA THR A 42 -10.26 7.48 -13.14
C THR A 42 -11.15 6.27 -12.83
N GLY A 43 -12.31 6.19 -13.46
CA GLY A 43 -13.25 5.09 -13.24
C GLY A 43 -13.91 5.10 -11.87
N ILE A 44 -14.19 3.92 -11.34
CA ILE A 44 -14.97 3.79 -10.09
C ILE A 44 -14.26 4.40 -8.85
N PHE A 45 -12.94 4.50 -8.89
CA PHE A 45 -12.16 5.04 -7.79
C PHE A 45 -11.69 6.49 -8.01
N SER A 46 -12.30 7.22 -8.94
CA SER A 46 -11.97 8.61 -9.24
C SER A 46 -11.99 9.54 -8.02
N THR A 47 -12.80 9.22 -7.01
CA THR A 47 -12.88 9.96 -5.75
C THR A 47 -11.62 9.86 -4.89
N LEU A 48 -10.68 8.99 -5.22
CA LEU A 48 -9.38 8.93 -4.57
C LEU A 48 -8.43 10.02 -5.05
N SER A 49 -8.64 10.61 -6.23
CA SER A 49 -7.77 11.66 -6.78
C SER A 49 -7.56 12.80 -5.79
N GLY A 50 -6.30 13.14 -5.53
CA GLY A 50 -5.89 14.18 -4.61
C GLY A 50 -5.79 13.75 -3.16
N LEU A 51 -6.23 12.55 -2.78
CA LEU A 51 -6.01 12.04 -1.42
C LEU A 51 -4.54 11.70 -1.19
N GLU A 52 -4.05 12.11 -0.03
CA GLU A 52 -2.72 11.74 0.44
C GLU A 52 -2.76 10.41 1.17
N PHE A 53 -1.62 9.71 1.17
CA PHE A 53 -1.41 8.47 1.91
C PHE A 53 -0.01 8.43 2.51
N SER A 54 0.14 7.62 3.56
CA SER A 54 1.41 7.18 4.09
C SER A 54 1.48 5.65 4.07
N GLY A 55 2.69 5.12 3.87
CA GLY A 55 2.86 3.67 3.78
C GLY A 55 4.32 3.25 3.70
N TYR A 56 4.54 2.05 3.19
CA TYR A 56 5.88 1.46 3.09
C TYR A 56 6.08 0.82 1.73
N GLU A 57 7.27 0.99 1.17
CA GLU A 57 7.75 0.19 0.05
C GLU A 57 8.62 -0.93 0.60
N ILE A 58 8.20 -2.19 0.41
CA ILE A 58 8.92 -3.38 0.88
C ILE A 58 8.95 -4.40 -0.24
N HIS A 59 9.93 -4.29 -1.13
CA HIS A 59 10.03 -5.18 -2.29
C HIS A 59 11.49 -5.40 -2.71
N MET A 60 11.73 -6.45 -3.48
CA MET A 60 13.02 -6.76 -4.12
C MET A 60 12.99 -6.50 -5.62
N GLY A 61 11.84 -6.23 -6.17
CA GLY A 61 11.65 -6.02 -7.60
C GLY A 61 11.83 -4.55 -8.00
N LYS A 62 12.50 -4.33 -9.12
CA LYS A 62 12.42 -3.08 -9.86
C LYS A 62 11.46 -3.27 -11.01
N THR A 63 10.30 -2.63 -10.94
CA THR A 63 9.24 -2.74 -11.94
C THR A 63 9.27 -1.56 -12.88
N THR A 64 9.27 -1.86 -14.17
CA THR A 64 9.05 -0.87 -15.22
C THR A 64 7.63 -1.04 -15.76
N VAL A 65 6.88 0.03 -15.73
CA VAL A 65 5.50 0.09 -16.21
C VAL A 65 5.52 0.63 -17.63
N SER A 66 4.94 -0.09 -18.58
CA SER A 66 4.73 0.42 -19.93
C SER A 66 3.59 1.44 -19.90
N THR A 67 3.94 2.72 -19.85
CA THR A 67 2.94 3.80 -19.89
C THR A 67 2.45 4.02 -21.32
N GLY A 68 1.14 4.29 -21.46
CA GLY A 68 0.51 4.52 -22.75
C GLY A 68 -0.99 4.78 -22.60
N GLU A 69 -1.71 4.80 -23.71
CA GLU A 69 -3.15 5.11 -23.75
C GLU A 69 -4.02 4.22 -22.84
N HIS A 70 -3.54 3.01 -22.53
CA HIS A 70 -4.31 2.03 -21.77
C HIS A 70 -3.87 1.85 -20.33
N GLN A 71 -2.79 2.52 -19.91
CA GLN A 71 -2.20 2.32 -18.59
C GLN A 71 -1.48 3.59 -18.14
N THR A 72 -1.82 4.07 -16.94
CA THR A 72 -1.22 5.27 -16.33
C THR A 72 -0.84 5.00 -14.88
N PRO A 73 0.11 5.75 -14.31
CA PRO A 73 0.43 5.67 -12.89
C PRO A 73 -0.81 5.91 -12.02
N LEU A 74 -0.84 5.26 -10.84
CA LEU A 74 -1.92 5.40 -9.88
C LEU A 74 -1.62 6.49 -8.85
N VAL A 75 -0.37 6.59 -8.41
CA VAL A 75 0.05 7.50 -7.35
C VAL A 75 1.34 8.24 -7.72
N GLN A 76 1.47 9.44 -7.18
CA GLN A 76 2.69 10.24 -7.16
C GLN A 76 3.30 10.18 -5.76
N LEU A 77 4.55 9.75 -5.64
CA LEU A 77 5.29 9.71 -4.40
C LEU A 77 5.91 11.07 -4.07
N ALA A 78 6.16 11.33 -2.80
CA ALA A 78 6.72 12.60 -2.35
C ALA A 78 8.16 12.86 -2.84
N ASP A 79 8.89 11.82 -3.24
CA ASP A 79 10.22 11.91 -3.83
C ASP A 79 10.22 12.17 -5.35
N GLY A 80 9.05 12.36 -5.95
CA GLY A 80 8.88 12.64 -7.38
C GLY A 80 8.73 11.41 -8.26
N ARG A 81 8.90 10.20 -7.72
CA ARG A 81 8.60 8.95 -8.44
C ARG A 81 7.10 8.73 -8.54
N THR A 82 6.70 7.91 -9.49
CA THR A 82 5.35 7.36 -9.58
C THR A 82 5.35 5.90 -9.14
N ASP A 83 4.25 5.44 -8.54
CA ASP A 83 4.04 4.03 -8.23
C ASP A 83 2.63 3.59 -8.62
N GLY A 84 2.51 2.28 -8.73
CA GLY A 84 1.26 1.66 -9.08
C GLY A 84 0.80 1.95 -10.50
N VAL A 85 -0.35 1.42 -10.81
CA VAL A 85 -0.94 1.50 -12.14
C VAL A 85 -2.45 1.42 -12.05
N GLN A 86 -3.11 2.19 -12.90
CA GLN A 86 -4.49 1.99 -13.30
C GLN A 86 -4.51 1.63 -14.79
N ARG A 87 -5.18 0.53 -15.14
CA ARG A 87 -5.22 0.01 -16.49
C ARG A 87 -6.65 -0.09 -16.99
N MET A 88 -6.87 0.46 -18.17
CA MET A 88 -8.13 0.37 -18.89
C MET A 88 -8.43 -1.06 -19.32
N GLU A 89 -9.67 -1.47 -19.19
CA GLU A 89 -10.13 -2.72 -19.81
C GLU A 89 -10.17 -2.58 -21.34
N LYS A 90 -9.95 -3.68 -22.02
CA LYS A 90 -9.99 -3.70 -23.48
C LYS A 90 -11.38 -3.28 -23.97
N GLY A 91 -11.43 -2.20 -24.76
CA GLY A 91 -12.68 -1.64 -25.28
C GLY A 91 -13.48 -0.81 -24.25
N SER A 92 -12.88 -0.44 -23.13
CA SER A 92 -13.47 0.43 -22.12
C SER A 92 -12.65 1.70 -21.97
N GLU A 93 -13.31 2.79 -21.63
CA GLU A 93 -12.66 4.06 -21.24
C GLU A 93 -12.42 4.15 -19.73
N THR A 94 -12.76 3.09 -18.98
CA THR A 94 -12.57 3.06 -17.52
C THR A 94 -11.61 1.96 -17.10
N PRO A 95 -10.75 2.19 -16.10
CA PRO A 95 -9.87 1.17 -15.57
C PRO A 95 -10.64 -0.01 -14.96
N GLY A 96 -10.15 -1.22 -15.23
CA GLY A 96 -10.62 -2.45 -14.61
C GLY A 96 -9.61 -3.02 -13.58
N VAL A 97 -8.36 -2.54 -13.61
CA VAL A 97 -7.29 -2.97 -12.73
C VAL A 97 -6.61 -1.77 -12.11
N TYR A 98 -6.40 -1.85 -10.81
CA TYR A 98 -5.64 -0.89 -10.02
C TYR A 98 -4.67 -1.64 -9.13
N GLY A 99 -3.43 -1.19 -9.05
CA GLY A 99 -2.40 -1.85 -8.24
C GLY A 99 -1.32 -0.88 -7.81
N SER A 100 -0.68 -1.16 -6.68
CA SER A 100 0.45 -0.41 -6.13
C SER A 100 1.35 -1.34 -5.32
N TYR A 101 2.64 -1.00 -5.24
CA TYR A 101 3.58 -1.66 -4.33
C TYR A 101 3.56 -1.06 -2.92
N VAL A 102 2.92 0.07 -2.72
CA VAL A 102 2.86 0.70 -1.40
C VAL A 102 2.00 -0.12 -0.45
N HIS A 103 2.61 -0.63 0.61
CA HIS A 103 1.92 -1.28 1.71
C HIS A 103 1.32 -0.24 2.65
N GLY A 104 0.15 -0.51 3.20
CA GLY A 104 -0.56 0.41 4.09
C GLY A 104 -1.29 1.56 3.37
N ILE A 105 -1.34 1.54 2.03
CA ILE A 105 -1.99 2.58 1.21
C ILE A 105 -3.50 2.76 1.53
N PHE A 106 -4.10 1.82 2.25
CA PHE A 106 -5.50 1.85 2.69
C PHE A 106 -5.66 2.18 4.17
N ASP A 107 -4.57 2.41 4.89
CA ASP A 107 -4.61 2.62 6.35
C ASP A 107 -5.20 3.99 6.72
N ASP A 108 -5.11 4.96 5.82
CA ASP A 108 -5.79 6.24 5.99
C ASP A 108 -7.30 6.06 5.80
N GLY A 109 -8.08 6.40 6.84
CA GLY A 109 -9.50 6.07 6.95
C GLY A 109 -10.35 6.56 5.78
N ASP A 110 -10.05 7.74 5.24
CA ASP A 110 -10.77 8.31 4.10
C ASP A 110 -10.60 7.48 2.83
N ILE A 111 -9.43 6.88 2.61
CA ILE A 111 -9.15 6.07 1.43
C ILE A 111 -10.00 4.80 1.46
N ALA A 112 -9.96 4.05 2.56
CA ALA A 112 -10.74 2.83 2.72
C ALA A 112 -12.24 3.09 2.58
N VAL A 113 -12.74 4.15 3.22
CA VAL A 113 -14.15 4.56 3.16
C VAL A 113 -14.57 4.86 1.72
N ARG A 114 -13.77 5.63 0.97
CA ARG A 114 -14.09 5.97 -0.43
C ARG A 114 -14.07 4.77 -1.35
N ILE A 115 -13.14 3.82 -1.14
CA ILE A 115 -13.12 2.57 -1.91
C ILE A 115 -14.39 1.76 -1.67
N VAL A 116 -14.76 1.56 -0.40
CA VAL A 116 -15.97 0.79 -0.06
C VAL A 116 -17.22 1.48 -0.57
N GLN A 117 -17.32 2.82 -0.44
CA GLN A 117 -18.44 3.59 -0.99
C GLN A 117 -18.55 3.42 -2.52
N ALA A 118 -17.44 3.56 -3.25
CA ALA A 118 -17.44 3.40 -4.69
C ALA A 118 -17.88 2.00 -5.14
N LEU A 119 -17.49 0.96 -4.40
CA LEU A 119 -17.92 -0.41 -4.66
C LEU A 119 -19.40 -0.63 -4.32
N ALA A 120 -19.90 -0.02 -3.24
CA ALA A 120 -21.30 -0.07 -2.84
C ALA A 120 -22.18 0.60 -3.90
N ASP A 121 -21.78 1.79 -4.36
CA ASP A 121 -22.48 2.54 -5.41
C ASP A 121 -22.52 1.75 -6.72
N LYS A 122 -21.40 1.16 -7.14
CA LYS A 122 -21.35 0.29 -8.32
C LYS A 122 -22.30 -0.91 -8.21
N LYS A 123 -22.42 -1.48 -7.01
CA LYS A 123 -23.32 -2.61 -6.73
C LYS A 123 -24.73 -2.18 -6.39
N ARG A 124 -25.02 -0.88 -6.31
CA ARG A 124 -26.30 -0.31 -5.87
C ARG A 124 -26.76 -0.82 -4.50
N VAL A 125 -25.80 -0.98 -3.58
CA VAL A 125 -26.03 -1.38 -2.21
C VAL A 125 -25.93 -0.15 -1.32
N SER A 126 -26.93 0.04 -0.44
CA SER A 126 -26.85 1.10 0.57
C SER A 126 -25.77 0.74 1.59
N TRP A 127 -24.77 1.57 1.72
CA TRP A 127 -23.71 1.44 2.71
C TRP A 127 -23.49 2.77 3.41
N LYS A 128 -23.20 2.73 4.68
CA LYS A 128 -22.80 3.90 5.46
C LYS A 128 -21.57 3.53 6.27
N PRO A 129 -20.54 4.39 6.30
CA PRO A 129 -19.39 4.16 7.16
C PRO A 129 -19.86 4.11 8.63
N GLU A 130 -19.41 3.12 9.38
CA GLU A 130 -19.57 3.12 10.82
C GLU A 130 -18.71 4.23 11.42
N ALA A 131 -19.25 4.97 12.40
CA ALA A 131 -18.50 5.97 13.11
C ALA A 131 -17.36 5.28 13.89
N GLY A 132 -16.11 5.59 13.56
CA GLY A 132 -14.94 5.05 14.24
C GLY A 132 -13.92 4.34 13.33
N GLY A 133 -14.03 4.48 12.02
CA GLY A 133 -13.13 3.83 11.06
C GLY A 133 -11.71 4.39 10.95
N ASP A 134 -11.21 5.15 11.92
CA ASP A 134 -9.82 5.55 11.98
C ASP A 134 -8.96 4.36 12.42
N TYR A 135 -8.33 3.73 11.42
CA TYR A 135 -7.43 2.60 11.63
C TYR A 135 -6.22 2.95 12.50
N HIS A 136 -5.73 4.19 12.44
CA HIS A 136 -4.64 4.65 13.30
C HIS A 136 -5.09 4.70 14.76
N ALA A 137 -6.24 5.30 15.05
CA ALA A 137 -6.80 5.32 16.40
C ALA A 137 -7.08 3.90 16.92
N PHE A 138 -7.58 3.00 16.08
CA PHE A 138 -7.75 1.60 16.44
C PHE A 138 -6.42 0.93 16.79
N LYS A 139 -5.36 1.12 16.00
CA LYS A 139 -4.03 0.58 16.27
C LYS A 139 -3.47 1.07 17.60
N GLU A 140 -3.55 2.37 17.87
CA GLU A 140 -3.10 2.95 19.15
C GLU A 140 -3.83 2.31 20.34
N GLN A 141 -5.14 2.15 20.25
CA GLN A 141 -5.89 1.43 21.28
C GLN A 141 -5.43 -0.03 21.48
N GLN A 142 -5.06 -0.74 20.39
CA GLN A 142 -4.53 -2.09 20.52
C GLN A 142 -3.14 -2.10 21.16
N TYR A 143 -2.28 -1.13 20.85
CA TYR A 143 -0.98 -0.96 21.50
C TYR A 143 -1.11 -0.65 22.99
N ASP A 144 -2.05 0.22 23.37
CA ASP A 144 -2.32 0.53 24.77
C ASP A 144 -2.80 -0.73 25.54
N LYS A 145 -3.71 -1.51 24.96
CA LYS A 145 -4.15 -2.78 25.55
C LYS A 145 -3.00 -3.78 25.72
N LEU A 146 -2.14 -3.90 24.69
CA LEU A 146 -0.95 -4.75 24.77
C LEU A 146 0.01 -4.28 25.87
N ALA A 147 0.30 -2.98 25.90
CA ALA A 147 1.16 -2.39 26.90
C ALA A 147 0.62 -2.57 28.32
N GLN A 148 -0.69 -2.43 28.51
CA GLN A 148 -1.34 -2.71 29.79
C GLN A 148 -1.20 -4.18 30.17
N GLY A 149 -1.49 -5.12 29.27
CA GLY A 149 -1.35 -6.55 29.53
C GLY A 149 0.09 -6.93 29.87
N LEU A 150 1.09 -6.35 29.23
CA LEU A 150 2.50 -6.57 29.57
C LEU A 150 2.82 -6.07 30.98
N ARG A 151 2.37 -4.86 31.36
CA ARG A 151 2.59 -4.29 32.70
C ARG A 151 1.94 -5.11 33.81
N GLU A 152 0.79 -5.71 33.55
CA GLU A 152 0.05 -6.53 34.53
C GLU A 152 0.66 -7.93 34.74
N HIS A 153 1.40 -8.45 33.76
CA HIS A 153 1.85 -9.85 33.78
C HIS A 153 3.37 -10.02 33.76
N LEU A 154 4.14 -8.96 33.60
CA LEU A 154 5.61 -8.99 33.63
C LEU A 154 6.14 -8.19 34.81
N ASP A 155 7.27 -8.66 35.36
CA ASP A 155 8.09 -7.86 36.27
C ASP A 155 8.78 -6.73 35.50
N MET A 156 8.10 -5.59 35.42
CA MET A 156 8.58 -4.44 34.68
C MET A 156 9.84 -3.82 35.28
N GLU A 157 10.07 -3.93 36.60
CA GLU A 157 11.29 -3.46 37.24
C GLU A 157 12.48 -4.27 36.76
N TYR A 158 12.33 -5.58 36.68
CA TYR A 158 13.36 -6.47 36.15
C TYR A 158 13.63 -6.20 34.65
N VAL A 159 12.61 -6.01 33.85
CA VAL A 159 12.76 -5.65 32.42
C VAL A 159 13.54 -4.35 32.26
N TYR A 160 13.23 -3.32 33.04
CA TYR A 160 13.93 -2.03 32.97
C TYR A 160 15.38 -2.13 33.48
N SER A 161 15.68 -2.98 34.48
CA SER A 161 17.05 -3.20 34.93
C SER A 161 17.93 -3.78 33.83
N ILE A 162 17.45 -4.78 33.07
CA ILE A 162 18.19 -5.36 31.95
C ILE A 162 18.45 -4.31 30.86
N LEU A 163 17.47 -3.47 30.54
CA LEU A 163 17.62 -2.42 29.53
C LEU A 163 18.64 -1.34 29.94
N GLN A 164 18.76 -1.06 31.25
CA GLN A 164 19.75 -0.11 31.75
C GLN A 164 21.17 -0.70 31.71
N GLU A 165 21.35 -1.96 32.10
CA GLU A 165 22.64 -2.65 32.03
C GLU A 165 23.19 -2.75 30.60
N SER A 166 22.31 -2.99 29.60
CA SER A 166 22.71 -3.07 28.20
C SER A 166 23.20 -1.74 27.63
N ARG A 167 22.73 -0.61 28.16
CA ARG A 167 23.19 0.74 27.75
C ARG A 167 24.53 1.16 28.30
N ILE A 168 24.97 0.52 29.37
CA ILE A 168 26.28 0.83 30.04
C ILE A 168 27.42 0.05 29.37
N SER A 169 27.09 -1.02 28.62
CA SER A 169 28.04 -1.91 27.98
C SER A 169 28.30 -1.63 26.50
N SER A 170 27.74 -0.52 25.95
CA SER A 170 27.92 -0.04 24.56
C SER A 170 28.63 1.28 24.53
#